data_d682d351c343f75f81944c5a56ab47a2
#
_entry.id   d682d351c343f75f81944c5a56ab47a2
#
_cell.length_a   1.000
_cell.length_b   1.000
_cell.length_c   1.000
_cell.angle_alpha   90.00
_cell.angle_beta   90.00
_cell.angle_gamma   90.00
#
_symmetry.space_group_name_H-M   'P 1'
#
loop_
_entity.id
_entity.type
_entity.pdbx_description
1 polymer ?
#
loop_
_entity_poly.entity_id
_entity_poly.type
_entity_poly.pdbx_seq_one_letter_code
_entity_poly.pdbx_strand_id
1 'polypeptide(L)'
;MTRLKIALMAGGDSPERGIALQSAAQIEAALDHTKYDITVIDLHHRDWHYTAPDGREWQVDKNDFSLTVEDERKAFDYALIIIHGTPGEDGKLQGYLDMMGVPYSSCSMTSSVITFDKITTKRTVAGQGINLAREIFLCKGETADPDRVVAEFGLPLFIKPNASGSSFGVTKVHTRDEVLPAIEAAFAQSDEVLIEECIAGREMGCGIMVAGGREYLFPITEIVSKKDFFDYQAKYTEGYSDEITPADIAPEIAEELHRMTRIAYRACRCSGVVRVDFIVTPEGKPYLIEINSIPGMSAGSIVPKQARAMGMSLGEMFDLIIADTCRK
;
A
#
# COMPACT_ATOMS: atom_id res chain seq x y z
N MET A 1 8.75 11.72 -31.74
CA MET A 1 9.37 10.86 -30.72
C MET A 1 8.53 9.61 -30.57
N THR A 2 9.15 8.45 -30.42
CA THR A 2 8.41 7.22 -30.13
C THR A 2 7.82 7.33 -28.72
N ARG A 3 6.53 7.01 -28.57
CA ARG A 3 5.88 6.99 -27.25
C ARG A 3 6.47 5.84 -26.40
N LEU A 4 6.62 6.06 -25.11
CA LEU A 4 7.02 5.00 -24.17
C LEU A 4 5.89 3.98 -24.03
N LYS A 5 6.18 2.71 -24.22
CA LYS A 5 5.19 1.62 -24.13
C LYS A 5 5.06 1.16 -22.70
N ILE A 6 3.93 1.48 -22.07
CA ILE A 6 3.66 1.19 -20.67
C ILE A 6 2.69 0.02 -20.53
N ALA A 7 3.09 -1.01 -19.78
CA ALA A 7 2.18 -1.98 -19.22
C ALA A 7 1.62 -1.39 -17.89
N LEU A 8 0.36 -1.00 -17.88
CA LEU A 8 -0.34 -0.60 -16.66
C LEU A 8 -0.91 -1.86 -15.98
N MET A 9 -0.16 -2.35 -14.99
CA MET A 9 -0.44 -3.60 -14.29
C MET A 9 -1.50 -3.40 -13.21
N ALA A 10 -2.67 -3.98 -13.38
CA ALA A 10 -3.83 -3.86 -12.50
C ALA A 10 -4.39 -5.24 -12.12
N GLY A 11 -5.47 -5.27 -11.35
CA GLY A 11 -6.07 -6.52 -10.87
C GLY A 11 -5.42 -7.00 -9.57
N GLY A 12 -4.81 -8.19 -9.60
CA GLY A 12 -4.19 -8.83 -8.44
C GLY A 12 -5.05 -9.92 -7.81
N ASP A 13 -4.47 -10.62 -6.82
CA ASP A 13 -5.05 -11.80 -6.18
C ASP A 13 -5.65 -11.49 -4.81
N SER A 14 -5.62 -10.23 -4.39
CA SER A 14 -6.19 -9.76 -3.13
C SER A 14 -7.67 -9.39 -3.27
N PRO A 15 -8.41 -9.27 -2.16
CA PRO A 15 -9.77 -8.73 -2.17
C PRO A 15 -9.88 -7.29 -2.73
N GLU A 16 -8.75 -6.59 -2.85
CA GLU A 16 -8.69 -5.21 -3.36
C GLU A 16 -8.61 -5.12 -4.89
N ARG A 17 -8.73 -6.26 -5.61
CA ARG A 17 -8.69 -6.32 -7.07
C ARG A 17 -9.58 -5.28 -7.76
N GLY A 18 -10.80 -5.09 -7.28
CA GLY A 18 -11.74 -4.10 -7.84
C GLY A 18 -11.22 -2.67 -7.71
N ILE A 19 -10.56 -2.34 -6.60
CA ILE A 19 -9.96 -1.02 -6.36
C ILE A 19 -8.74 -0.80 -7.26
N ALA A 20 -7.94 -1.85 -7.47
CA ALA A 20 -6.79 -1.79 -8.39
C ALA A 20 -7.23 -1.48 -9.82
N LEU A 21 -8.30 -2.11 -10.31
CA LEU A 21 -8.86 -1.84 -11.64
C LEU A 21 -9.44 -0.42 -11.76
N GLN A 22 -10.13 0.09 -10.73
CA GLN A 22 -10.60 1.48 -10.70
C GLN A 22 -9.43 2.47 -10.69
N SER A 23 -8.39 2.18 -9.92
CA SER A 23 -7.16 3.00 -9.88
C SER A 23 -6.48 3.04 -11.25
N ALA A 24 -6.39 1.89 -11.94
CA ALA A 24 -5.82 1.81 -13.29
C ALA A 24 -6.59 2.67 -14.30
N ALA A 25 -7.92 2.57 -14.32
CA ALA A 25 -8.75 3.39 -15.20
C ALA A 25 -8.55 4.90 -14.98
N GLN A 26 -8.40 5.32 -13.72
CA GLN A 26 -8.13 6.70 -13.39
C GLN A 26 -6.73 7.16 -13.82
N ILE A 27 -5.71 6.31 -13.64
CA ILE A 27 -4.34 6.61 -14.05
C ILE A 27 -4.28 6.69 -15.58
N GLU A 28 -4.85 5.72 -16.29
CA GLU A 28 -4.91 5.72 -17.76
C GLU A 28 -5.51 7.00 -18.31
N ALA A 29 -6.63 7.46 -17.74
CA ALA A 29 -7.29 8.70 -18.12
C ALA A 29 -6.49 9.97 -17.78
N ALA A 30 -5.60 9.92 -16.77
CA ALA A 30 -4.79 11.06 -16.34
C ALA A 30 -3.46 11.20 -17.09
N LEU A 31 -2.95 10.13 -17.66
CA LEU A 31 -1.66 10.12 -18.37
C LEU A 31 -1.76 10.72 -19.77
N ASP A 32 -0.70 11.36 -20.22
CA ASP A 32 -0.59 11.99 -21.54
C ASP A 32 -0.34 10.95 -22.65
N HIS A 33 -1.39 10.58 -23.38
CA HIS A 33 -1.31 9.62 -24.49
C HIS A 33 -0.44 10.10 -25.69
N THR A 34 0.01 11.35 -25.69
CA THR A 34 1.01 11.80 -26.69
C THR A 34 2.43 11.38 -26.31
N LYS A 35 2.69 11.14 -25.01
CA LYS A 35 3.97 10.67 -24.46
C LYS A 35 3.99 9.15 -24.30
N TYR A 36 2.85 8.56 -23.91
CA TYR A 36 2.72 7.17 -23.46
C TYR A 36 1.80 6.36 -24.37
N ASP A 37 2.22 5.15 -24.67
CA ASP A 37 1.41 4.11 -25.31
C ASP A 37 1.04 3.08 -24.24
N ILE A 38 -0.16 3.26 -23.62
CA ILE A 38 -0.58 2.53 -22.45
C ILE A 38 -1.38 1.29 -22.84
N THR A 39 -1.05 0.17 -22.21
CA THR A 39 -1.82 -1.06 -22.29
C THR A 39 -2.13 -1.52 -20.88
N VAL A 40 -3.42 -1.58 -20.53
CA VAL A 40 -3.85 -2.10 -19.22
C VAL A 40 -3.77 -3.61 -19.25
N ILE A 41 -2.97 -4.17 -18.36
CA ILE A 41 -2.83 -5.62 -18.16
C ILE A 41 -3.58 -6.00 -16.89
N ASP A 42 -4.64 -6.76 -17.05
CA ASP A 42 -5.37 -7.34 -15.94
C ASP A 42 -4.67 -8.64 -15.51
N LEU A 43 -4.21 -8.66 -14.27
CA LEU A 43 -3.51 -9.76 -13.65
C LEU A 43 -4.41 -10.44 -12.62
N HIS A 44 -4.66 -11.75 -12.79
CA HIS A 44 -5.36 -12.57 -11.81
C HIS A 44 -4.75 -13.97 -11.77
N HIS A 45 -4.01 -14.28 -10.71
CA HIS A 45 -3.22 -15.52 -10.59
C HIS A 45 -2.24 -15.71 -11.74
N ARG A 46 -2.46 -16.75 -12.56
CA ARG A 46 -1.65 -17.05 -13.74
C ARG A 46 -2.19 -16.44 -15.02
N ASP A 47 -3.36 -15.81 -14.97
CA ASP A 47 -4.00 -15.15 -16.08
C ASP A 47 -3.59 -13.67 -16.11
N TRP A 48 -2.82 -13.29 -17.14
CA TRP A 48 -2.36 -11.92 -17.35
C TRP A 48 -2.75 -11.55 -18.76
N HIS A 49 -3.77 -10.72 -18.91
CA HIS A 49 -4.32 -10.42 -20.21
C HIS A 49 -4.61 -8.94 -20.44
N TYR A 50 -4.64 -8.58 -21.69
CA TYR A 50 -5.16 -7.33 -22.19
C TYR A 50 -6.52 -7.57 -22.81
N THR A 51 -7.52 -6.77 -22.45
CA THR A 51 -8.84 -6.77 -23.07
C THR A 51 -8.98 -5.53 -23.95
N ALA A 52 -9.20 -5.73 -25.24
CA ALA A 52 -9.43 -4.63 -26.17
C ALA A 52 -10.84 -4.05 -26.03
N PRO A 53 -11.10 -2.82 -26.59
CA PRO A 53 -12.42 -2.19 -26.53
C PRO A 53 -13.57 -2.99 -27.14
N ASP A 54 -13.26 -3.93 -28.04
CA ASP A 54 -14.24 -4.84 -28.66
C ASP A 54 -14.48 -6.12 -27.86
N GLY A 55 -13.82 -6.25 -26.68
CA GLY A 55 -13.96 -7.38 -25.76
C GLY A 55 -13.08 -8.59 -26.10
N ARG A 56 -12.22 -8.52 -27.13
CA ARG A 56 -11.23 -9.59 -27.37
C ARG A 56 -10.10 -9.52 -26.37
N GLU A 57 -9.58 -10.68 -26.00
CA GLU A 57 -8.53 -10.82 -24.99
C GLU A 57 -7.26 -11.46 -25.57
N TRP A 58 -6.11 -10.97 -25.14
CA TRP A 58 -4.80 -11.52 -25.51
C TRP A 58 -3.95 -11.70 -24.26
N GLN A 59 -3.31 -12.85 -24.16
CA GLN A 59 -2.45 -13.22 -23.05
C GLN A 59 -1.07 -12.58 -23.18
N VAL A 60 -0.54 -12.11 -22.05
CA VAL A 60 0.86 -11.69 -21.93
C VAL A 60 1.76 -12.93 -21.96
N ASP A 61 2.77 -12.93 -22.83
CA ASP A 61 3.84 -13.91 -22.77
C ASP A 61 4.77 -13.59 -21.58
N LYS A 62 4.65 -14.41 -20.54
CA LYS A 62 5.43 -14.26 -19.31
C LYS A 62 6.89 -14.70 -19.42
N ASN A 63 7.31 -15.28 -20.54
CA ASN A 63 8.70 -15.65 -20.77
C ASN A 63 9.56 -14.44 -21.14
N ASP A 64 8.95 -13.40 -21.70
CA ASP A 64 9.66 -12.19 -22.14
C ASP A 64 8.89 -10.88 -21.90
N PHE A 65 7.79 -10.96 -21.15
CA PHE A 65 6.90 -9.84 -20.84
C PHE A 65 6.44 -9.06 -22.09
N SER A 66 5.98 -9.78 -23.10
CA SER A 66 5.44 -9.21 -24.33
C SER A 66 3.97 -9.56 -24.53
N LEU A 67 3.30 -8.78 -25.38
CA LEU A 67 1.92 -8.97 -25.78
C LEU A 67 1.86 -9.07 -27.31
N THR A 68 1.23 -10.11 -27.84
CA THR A 68 0.95 -10.20 -29.28
C THR A 68 -0.54 -10.01 -29.50
N VAL A 69 -0.90 -8.88 -30.13
CA VAL A 69 -2.28 -8.56 -30.52
C VAL A 69 -2.39 -8.80 -32.02
N GLU A 70 -3.25 -9.73 -32.42
CA GLU A 70 -3.31 -10.22 -33.80
C GLU A 70 -1.92 -10.73 -34.21
N ASP A 71 -1.23 -10.10 -35.14
CA ASP A 71 0.12 -10.47 -35.58
C ASP A 71 1.21 -9.47 -35.13
N GLU A 72 0.83 -8.46 -34.39
CA GLU A 72 1.75 -7.42 -33.91
C GLU A 72 2.25 -7.70 -32.47
N ARG A 73 3.56 -7.96 -32.36
CA ARG A 73 4.22 -8.15 -31.06
C ARG A 73 4.65 -6.81 -30.46
N LYS A 74 4.23 -6.56 -29.22
CA LYS A 74 4.55 -5.40 -28.41
C LYS A 74 5.35 -5.83 -27.17
N ALA A 75 6.60 -5.39 -27.07
CA ALA A 75 7.35 -5.42 -25.82
C ALA A 75 7.09 -4.13 -25.05
N PHE A 76 7.13 -4.18 -23.74
CA PHE A 76 6.93 -3.03 -22.87
C PHE A 76 8.25 -2.42 -22.42
N ASP A 77 8.34 -1.08 -22.44
CA ASP A 77 9.50 -0.34 -22.00
C ASP A 77 9.46 -0.07 -20.49
N TYR A 78 8.27 -0.13 -19.89
CA TYR A 78 8.01 0.23 -18.50
C TYR A 78 6.74 -0.46 -17.96
N ALA A 79 6.76 -0.82 -16.68
CA ALA A 79 5.60 -1.34 -15.97
C ALA A 79 5.13 -0.32 -14.90
N LEU A 80 3.89 0.16 -15.03
CA LEU A 80 3.23 0.97 -14.01
C LEU A 80 2.37 0.05 -13.16
N ILE A 81 2.77 -0.19 -11.90
CA ILE A 81 2.11 -1.16 -11.02
C ILE A 81 1.09 -0.45 -10.13
N ILE A 82 -0.16 -0.94 -10.16
CA ILE A 82 -1.25 -0.47 -9.31
C ILE A 82 -2.05 -1.66 -8.73
N ILE A 83 -1.36 -2.72 -8.40
CA ILE A 83 -1.94 -3.92 -7.80
C ILE A 83 -1.77 -3.84 -6.29
N HIS A 84 -2.89 -3.76 -5.55
CA HIS A 84 -2.90 -3.79 -4.08
C HIS A 84 -2.81 -5.23 -3.57
N GLY A 85 -1.98 -5.43 -2.53
CA GLY A 85 -1.69 -6.77 -2.02
C GLY A 85 -0.83 -7.60 -2.97
N THR A 86 -0.99 -8.92 -2.93
CA THR A 86 -0.25 -9.86 -3.78
C THR A 86 -0.74 -9.85 -5.23
N PRO A 87 0.15 -9.91 -6.24
CA PRO A 87 1.61 -9.93 -6.18
C PRO A 87 2.27 -8.53 -6.30
N GLY A 88 1.50 -7.44 -6.16
CA GLY A 88 1.95 -6.06 -6.39
C GLY A 88 2.74 -5.46 -5.23
N GLU A 89 2.36 -5.74 -3.98
CA GLU A 89 3.00 -5.14 -2.80
C GLU A 89 3.96 -6.08 -2.07
N ASP A 90 3.94 -7.38 -2.35
CA ASP A 90 4.75 -8.38 -1.66
C ASP A 90 6.08 -8.72 -2.36
N GLY A 91 6.46 -7.95 -3.38
CA GLY A 91 7.73 -8.05 -4.08
C GLY A 91 7.76 -9.10 -5.22
N LYS A 92 6.74 -9.94 -5.38
CA LYS A 92 6.72 -11.00 -6.40
C LYS A 92 6.73 -10.44 -7.83
N LEU A 93 5.88 -9.47 -8.12
CA LEU A 93 5.80 -8.85 -9.43
C LEU A 93 7.07 -8.05 -9.73
N GLN A 94 7.60 -7.32 -8.74
CA GLN A 94 8.86 -6.59 -8.86
C GLN A 94 10.02 -7.53 -9.18
N GLY A 95 10.12 -8.67 -8.49
CA GLY A 95 11.16 -9.68 -8.75
C GLY A 95 11.07 -10.28 -10.16
N TYR A 96 9.84 -10.49 -10.67
CA TYR A 96 9.63 -10.92 -12.04
C TYR A 96 10.10 -9.85 -13.05
N LEU A 97 9.73 -8.59 -12.84
CA LEU A 97 10.11 -7.47 -13.72
C LEU A 97 11.62 -7.20 -13.67
N ASP A 98 12.25 -7.35 -12.50
CA ASP A 98 13.72 -7.29 -12.35
C ASP A 98 14.41 -8.35 -13.22
N MET A 99 13.90 -9.60 -13.24
CA MET A 99 14.42 -10.66 -14.12
C MET A 99 14.20 -10.38 -15.61
N MET A 100 13.10 -9.71 -15.95
CA MET A 100 12.81 -9.29 -17.34
C MET A 100 13.58 -8.04 -17.77
N GLY A 101 14.25 -7.34 -16.83
CA GLY A 101 14.93 -6.07 -17.11
C GLY A 101 13.98 -4.92 -17.44
N VAL A 102 12.74 -4.98 -16.97
CA VAL A 102 11.71 -3.95 -17.20
C VAL A 102 11.61 -3.04 -15.98
N PRO A 103 11.92 -1.73 -16.10
CA PRO A 103 11.77 -0.79 -15.01
C PRO A 103 10.29 -0.58 -14.63
N TYR A 104 10.03 -0.20 -13.37
CA TYR A 104 8.66 -0.08 -12.85
C TYR A 104 8.48 1.07 -11.84
N SER A 105 7.22 1.44 -11.58
CA SER A 105 6.83 2.65 -10.84
C SER A 105 6.89 2.55 -9.31
N SER A 106 6.97 1.34 -8.75
CA SER A 106 6.84 1.12 -7.30
C SER A 106 8.19 0.97 -6.58
N CYS A 107 8.12 0.67 -5.30
CA CYS A 107 9.25 0.21 -4.51
C CYS A 107 9.93 -1.02 -5.16
N SER A 108 11.23 -1.20 -4.92
CA SER A 108 11.95 -2.41 -5.34
C SER A 108 11.39 -3.68 -4.69
N MET A 109 11.72 -4.85 -5.22
CA MET A 109 11.34 -6.13 -4.61
C MET A 109 11.64 -6.17 -3.11
N THR A 110 12.85 -5.84 -2.69
CA THR A 110 13.25 -5.85 -1.28
C THR A 110 12.44 -4.87 -0.44
N SER A 111 12.22 -3.65 -0.94
CA SER A 111 11.44 -2.63 -0.24
C SER A 111 9.98 -3.04 -0.11
N SER A 112 9.39 -3.60 -1.17
CA SER A 112 8.01 -4.11 -1.15
C SER A 112 7.83 -5.22 -0.12
N VAL A 113 8.74 -6.20 -0.06
CA VAL A 113 8.73 -7.24 0.97
C VAL A 113 8.79 -6.63 2.38
N ILE A 114 9.71 -5.68 2.62
CA ILE A 114 9.86 -5.04 3.94
C ILE A 114 8.58 -4.31 4.34
N THR A 115 7.97 -3.54 3.43
CA THR A 115 6.80 -2.69 3.75
C THR A 115 5.51 -3.49 3.89
N PHE A 116 5.38 -4.61 3.20
CA PHE A 116 4.20 -5.47 3.26
C PHE A 116 4.18 -6.36 4.53
N ASP A 117 5.36 -6.74 5.01
CA ASP A 117 5.57 -7.53 6.21
C ASP A 117 5.66 -6.62 7.45
N LYS A 118 4.63 -6.63 8.29
CA LYS A 118 4.49 -5.70 9.43
C LYS A 118 5.62 -5.85 10.45
N ILE A 119 6.00 -7.07 10.81
CA ILE A 119 7.09 -7.28 11.78
C ILE A 119 8.44 -6.87 11.20
N THR A 120 8.67 -7.11 9.91
CA THR A 120 9.89 -6.69 9.23
C THR A 120 9.95 -5.17 9.10
N THR A 121 8.84 -4.49 8.77
CA THR A 121 8.72 -3.03 8.83
C THR A 121 9.12 -2.51 10.21
N LYS A 122 8.49 -3.01 11.27
CA LYS A 122 8.75 -2.58 12.66
C LYS A 122 10.22 -2.76 13.04
N ARG A 123 10.80 -3.93 12.74
CA ARG A 123 12.23 -4.21 13.00
C ARG A 123 13.16 -3.30 12.20
N THR A 124 12.80 -2.98 10.96
CA THR A 124 13.59 -2.10 10.09
C THR A 124 13.64 -0.66 10.62
N VAL A 125 12.53 -0.14 11.16
CA VAL A 125 12.46 1.22 11.66
C VAL A 125 12.75 1.34 13.17
N ALA A 126 12.89 0.23 13.88
CA ALA A 126 13.17 0.21 15.32
C ALA A 126 14.45 0.99 15.65
N GLY A 127 14.41 1.78 16.71
CA GLY A 127 15.55 2.58 17.17
C GLY A 127 15.85 3.83 16.35
N GLN A 128 15.07 4.11 15.28
CA GLN A 128 15.27 5.28 14.42
C GLN A 128 14.41 6.50 14.83
N GLY A 129 13.86 6.49 16.04
CA GLY A 129 13.01 7.57 16.54
C GLY A 129 11.59 7.54 15.99
N ILE A 130 11.10 6.35 15.59
CA ILE A 130 9.71 6.06 15.26
C ILE A 130 9.08 5.30 16.43
N ASN A 131 7.91 5.77 16.91
CA ASN A 131 7.19 5.04 17.93
C ASN A 131 6.40 3.90 17.30
N LEU A 132 6.46 2.73 17.93
CA LEU A 132 5.82 1.50 17.51
C LEU A 132 4.97 0.95 18.64
N ALA A 133 3.82 0.39 18.34
CA ALA A 133 3.06 -0.41 19.30
C ALA A 133 3.90 -1.62 19.76
N ARG A 134 3.80 -2.02 21.02
CA ARG A 134 4.41 -3.25 21.51
C ARG A 134 3.70 -4.45 20.90
N GLU A 135 4.42 -5.53 20.63
CA GLU A 135 3.86 -6.71 19.99
C GLU A 135 4.40 -8.03 20.52
N ILE A 136 3.61 -9.08 20.33
CA ILE A 136 4.04 -10.48 20.35
C ILE A 136 3.89 -11.00 18.92
N PHE A 137 4.94 -11.63 18.39
CA PHE A 137 4.97 -12.26 17.08
C PHE A 137 4.86 -13.77 17.25
N LEU A 138 3.93 -14.39 16.50
CA LEU A 138 3.69 -15.83 16.52
C LEU A 138 3.84 -16.40 15.11
N CYS A 139 4.54 -17.53 14.99
CA CYS A 139 4.56 -18.36 13.80
C CYS A 139 3.52 -19.47 13.90
N LYS A 140 3.10 -20.01 12.76
CA LYS A 140 2.11 -21.10 12.68
C LYS A 140 2.50 -22.28 13.56
N GLY A 141 1.56 -22.71 14.39
CA GLY A 141 1.77 -23.75 15.39
C GLY A 141 2.19 -23.22 16.77
N GLU A 142 2.52 -21.94 16.89
CA GLU A 142 2.70 -21.29 18.19
C GLU A 142 1.37 -20.76 18.71
N THR A 143 1.32 -20.51 20.01
CA THR A 143 0.15 -19.92 20.70
C THR A 143 0.65 -18.97 21.79
N ALA A 144 -0.25 -18.14 22.30
CA ALA A 144 0.02 -17.26 23.44
C ALA A 144 -0.94 -17.57 24.58
N ASP A 145 -0.45 -17.43 25.82
CA ASP A 145 -1.28 -17.50 27.00
C ASP A 145 -2.16 -16.23 27.11
N PRO A 146 -3.50 -16.33 27.03
CA PRO A 146 -4.37 -15.15 27.08
C PRO A 146 -4.19 -14.30 28.34
N ASP A 147 -3.92 -14.92 29.49
CA ASP A 147 -3.75 -14.19 30.75
C ASP A 147 -2.47 -13.33 30.73
N ARG A 148 -1.38 -13.86 30.15
CA ARG A 148 -0.14 -13.12 29.93
C ARG A 148 -0.30 -12.00 28.90
N VAL A 149 -0.97 -12.25 27.79
CA VAL A 149 -1.25 -11.26 26.75
C VAL A 149 -2.02 -10.08 27.32
N VAL A 150 -3.10 -10.34 28.06
CA VAL A 150 -3.91 -9.29 28.69
C VAL A 150 -3.14 -8.56 29.79
N ALA A 151 -2.33 -9.27 30.57
CA ALA A 151 -1.50 -8.64 31.62
C ALA A 151 -0.44 -7.71 31.01
N GLU A 152 0.11 -8.04 29.82
CA GLU A 152 1.14 -7.28 29.16
C GLU A 152 0.61 -6.04 28.42
N PHE A 153 -0.49 -6.19 27.66
CA PHE A 153 -0.99 -5.14 26.76
C PHE A 153 -2.22 -4.41 27.26
N GLY A 154 -2.97 -5.01 28.18
CA GLY A 154 -4.31 -4.54 28.54
C GLY A 154 -5.33 -4.89 27.45
N LEU A 155 -6.55 -4.35 27.63
CA LEU A 155 -7.65 -4.47 26.69
C LEU A 155 -8.19 -3.05 26.38
N PRO A 156 -8.65 -2.81 25.16
CA PRO A 156 -8.61 -3.71 24.00
C PRO A 156 -7.19 -3.86 23.42
N LEU A 157 -6.99 -4.93 22.63
CA LEU A 157 -5.76 -5.15 21.86
C LEU A 157 -6.11 -5.59 20.43
N PHE A 158 -5.11 -5.63 19.53
CA PHE A 158 -5.31 -6.10 18.17
C PHE A 158 -4.59 -7.42 17.91
N ILE A 159 -5.25 -8.30 17.18
CA ILE A 159 -4.65 -9.53 16.65
C ILE A 159 -4.85 -9.51 15.13
N LYS A 160 -3.75 -9.67 14.40
CA LYS A 160 -3.76 -9.48 12.93
C LYS A 160 -2.76 -10.39 12.23
N PRO A 161 -3.03 -10.79 10.96
CA PRO A 161 -2.03 -11.40 10.10
C PRO A 161 -0.83 -10.47 9.89
N ASN A 162 0.39 -11.02 9.83
CA ASN A 162 1.61 -10.24 9.61
C ASN A 162 1.63 -9.63 8.19
N ALA A 163 1.39 -10.45 7.17
CA ALA A 163 1.41 -10.04 5.77
C ALA A 163 -0.02 -10.06 5.19
N SER A 164 -0.77 -8.99 5.42
CA SER A 164 -2.11 -8.81 4.82
C SER A 164 -2.40 -7.33 4.60
N GLY A 165 -3.21 -7.03 3.57
CA GLY A 165 -3.71 -5.69 3.25
C GLY A 165 -5.12 -5.42 3.80
N SER A 166 -5.55 -4.16 3.73
CA SER A 166 -6.94 -3.72 3.94
C SER A 166 -7.62 -4.20 5.22
N SER A 167 -6.88 -4.33 6.31
CA SER A 167 -7.41 -4.82 7.62
C SER A 167 -8.07 -6.19 7.55
N PHE A 168 -7.77 -7.00 6.52
CA PHE A 168 -8.33 -8.34 6.38
C PHE A 168 -7.75 -9.28 7.45
N GLY A 169 -8.62 -9.95 8.21
CA GLY A 169 -8.21 -10.83 9.31
C GLY A 169 -7.76 -10.09 10.59
N VAL A 170 -7.93 -8.77 10.67
CA VAL A 170 -7.66 -7.99 11.88
C VAL A 170 -8.84 -8.10 12.85
N THR A 171 -8.56 -8.46 14.09
CA THR A 171 -9.55 -8.50 15.18
C THR A 171 -9.15 -7.58 16.31
N LYS A 172 -10.06 -6.67 16.70
CA LYS A 172 -9.96 -5.89 17.93
C LYS A 172 -10.59 -6.73 19.06
N VAL A 173 -9.75 -7.15 19.98
CA VAL A 173 -10.09 -8.04 21.09
C VAL A 173 -10.45 -7.21 22.30
N HIS A 174 -11.65 -7.40 22.86
CA HIS A 174 -12.18 -6.66 24.01
C HIS A 174 -12.20 -7.49 25.30
N THR A 175 -12.14 -8.80 25.20
CA THR A 175 -12.16 -9.72 26.33
C THR A 175 -11.05 -10.76 26.24
N ARG A 176 -10.63 -11.27 27.38
CA ARG A 176 -9.62 -12.33 27.47
C ARG A 176 -10.00 -13.58 26.65
N ASP A 177 -11.25 -13.94 26.62
CA ASP A 177 -11.73 -15.16 25.96
C ASP A 177 -11.76 -15.05 24.41
N GLU A 178 -11.68 -13.84 23.87
CA GLU A 178 -11.57 -13.59 22.44
C GLU A 178 -10.13 -13.80 21.90
N VAL A 179 -9.10 -13.85 22.75
CA VAL A 179 -7.68 -13.89 22.33
C VAL A 179 -7.39 -15.12 21.47
N LEU A 180 -7.69 -16.33 21.94
CA LEU A 180 -7.40 -17.55 21.18
C LEU A 180 -8.21 -17.66 19.88
N PRO A 181 -9.54 -17.41 19.86
CA PRO A 181 -10.29 -17.38 18.60
C PRO A 181 -9.75 -16.36 17.58
N ALA A 182 -9.29 -15.19 18.04
CA ALA A 182 -8.71 -14.18 17.16
C ALA A 182 -7.35 -14.61 16.58
N ILE A 183 -6.51 -15.30 17.37
CA ILE A 183 -5.25 -15.90 16.89
C ILE A 183 -5.53 -16.95 15.81
N GLU A 184 -6.50 -17.84 16.05
CA GLU A 184 -6.90 -18.86 15.07
C GLU A 184 -7.43 -18.22 13.77
N ALA A 185 -8.27 -17.19 13.88
CA ALA A 185 -8.79 -16.46 12.72
C ALA A 185 -7.69 -15.78 11.92
N ALA A 186 -6.69 -15.19 12.58
CA ALA A 186 -5.54 -14.57 11.91
C ALA A 186 -4.63 -15.63 11.25
N PHE A 187 -4.40 -16.79 11.87
CA PHE A 187 -3.65 -17.90 11.28
C PHE A 187 -4.37 -18.56 10.09
N ALA A 188 -5.68 -18.40 9.97
CA ALA A 188 -6.40 -18.83 8.77
C ALA A 188 -6.06 -17.98 7.53
N GLN A 189 -5.48 -16.79 7.72
CA GLN A 189 -5.12 -15.84 6.66
C GLN A 189 -3.62 -15.76 6.40
N SER A 190 -2.77 -16.11 7.37
CA SER A 190 -1.31 -16.00 7.28
C SER A 190 -0.65 -17.03 8.18
N ASP A 191 0.55 -17.49 7.82
CA ASP A 191 1.36 -18.37 8.68
C ASP A 191 2.06 -17.60 9.82
N GLU A 192 1.88 -16.29 9.89
CA GLU A 192 2.46 -15.39 10.88
C GLU A 192 1.41 -14.41 11.41
N VAL A 193 1.39 -14.18 12.73
CA VAL A 193 0.40 -13.38 13.43
C VAL A 193 1.08 -12.41 14.39
N LEU A 194 0.54 -11.19 14.47
CA LEU A 194 0.91 -10.16 15.44
C LEU A 194 -0.21 -9.94 16.43
N ILE A 195 0.15 -9.95 17.72
CA ILE A 195 -0.69 -9.47 18.82
C ILE A 195 -0.11 -8.11 19.21
N GLU A 196 -0.89 -7.03 19.14
CA GLU A 196 -0.40 -5.67 19.41
C GLU A 196 -1.26 -4.96 20.46
N GLU A 197 -0.61 -4.13 21.28
CA GLU A 197 -1.34 -3.19 22.13
C GLU A 197 -2.17 -2.23 21.27
N CYS A 198 -3.34 -1.86 21.78
CA CYS A 198 -4.19 -0.87 21.12
C CYS A 198 -3.71 0.54 21.43
N ILE A 199 -3.23 1.25 20.42
CA ILE A 199 -2.95 2.68 20.53
C ILE A 199 -4.24 3.44 20.26
N ALA A 200 -4.77 4.14 21.27
CA ALA A 200 -5.95 4.99 21.12
C ALA A 200 -5.54 6.35 20.54
N GLY A 201 -6.28 6.83 19.53
CA GLY A 201 -5.95 8.12 18.92
C GLY A 201 -6.65 8.36 17.59
N ARG A 202 -6.18 9.38 16.89
CA ARG A 202 -6.64 9.79 15.55
C ARG A 202 -5.77 9.12 14.47
N GLU A 203 -6.39 8.56 13.45
CA GLU A 203 -5.66 7.91 12.35
C GLU A 203 -5.26 8.95 11.29
N MET A 204 -3.97 8.95 10.90
CA MET A 204 -3.39 9.90 9.95
C MET A 204 -2.66 9.17 8.83
N GLY A 205 -3.00 9.50 7.58
CA GLY A 205 -2.30 9.03 6.38
C GLY A 205 -1.35 10.11 5.86
N CYS A 206 -0.06 9.76 5.73
CA CYS A 206 1.00 10.68 5.30
C CYS A 206 1.60 10.20 3.99
N GLY A 207 1.29 10.88 2.88
CA GLY A 207 1.87 10.61 1.57
C GLY A 207 3.28 11.20 1.44
N ILE A 208 4.16 10.47 0.77
CA ILE A 208 5.51 10.91 0.40
C ILE A 208 5.88 10.35 -0.97
N MET A 209 6.57 11.16 -1.77
CA MET A 209 7.19 10.74 -3.04
C MET A 209 8.58 11.37 -3.14
N VAL A 210 9.54 10.62 -3.67
CA VAL A 210 10.84 11.16 -4.07
C VAL A 210 10.99 10.91 -5.57
N ALA A 211 11.20 11.98 -6.33
CA ALA A 211 11.40 11.91 -7.78
C ALA A 211 12.37 13.00 -8.24
N GLY A 212 13.31 12.66 -9.13
CA GLY A 212 14.32 13.57 -9.64
C GLY A 212 15.21 14.17 -8.54
N GLY A 213 15.43 13.46 -7.45
CA GLY A 213 16.19 13.93 -6.28
C GLY A 213 15.43 14.93 -5.41
N ARG A 214 14.17 15.24 -5.71
CA ARG A 214 13.30 16.11 -4.93
C ARG A 214 12.30 15.30 -4.10
N GLU A 215 12.13 15.69 -2.83
CA GLU A 215 11.14 15.15 -1.92
C GLU A 215 9.84 15.95 -2.02
N TYR A 216 8.72 15.23 -2.11
CA TYR A 216 7.36 15.76 -2.08
C TYR A 216 6.66 15.13 -0.87
N LEU A 217 6.43 15.92 0.17
CA LEU A 217 5.59 15.55 1.30
C LEU A 217 4.19 16.07 1.04
N PHE A 218 3.23 15.17 1.03
CA PHE A 218 1.86 15.52 0.76
C PHE A 218 1.17 16.06 2.03
N PRO A 219 0.11 16.87 1.88
CA PRO A 219 -0.72 17.24 3.01
C PRO A 219 -1.25 15.99 3.73
N ILE A 220 -1.22 16.01 5.05
CA ILE A 220 -1.67 14.89 5.87
C ILE A 220 -3.20 14.77 5.77
N THR A 221 -3.69 13.54 5.70
CA THR A 221 -5.12 13.23 5.75
C THR A 221 -5.47 12.61 7.08
N GLU A 222 -6.48 13.12 7.76
CA GLU A 222 -7.12 12.42 8.87
C GLU A 222 -8.18 11.47 8.36
N ILE A 223 -8.19 10.24 8.89
CA ILE A 223 -9.16 9.20 8.59
C ILE A 223 -10.08 9.07 9.81
N VAL A 224 -11.33 9.53 9.68
CA VAL A 224 -12.33 9.49 10.74
C VAL A 224 -13.26 8.32 10.50
N SER A 225 -13.01 7.19 11.17
CA SER A 225 -13.91 6.03 11.11
C SER A 225 -15.16 6.26 11.95
N LYS A 226 -16.33 5.89 11.41
CA LYS A 226 -17.60 5.87 12.14
C LYS A 226 -17.84 4.55 12.88
N LYS A 227 -16.88 3.61 12.77
CA LYS A 227 -16.84 2.33 13.49
C LYS A 227 -15.72 2.36 14.54
N ASP A 228 -15.72 1.35 15.41
CA ASP A 228 -14.71 1.16 16.48
C ASP A 228 -13.26 1.08 15.96
N PHE A 229 -13.06 0.68 14.69
CA PHE A 229 -11.79 0.80 13.97
C PHE A 229 -12.03 0.80 12.46
N PHE A 230 -11.01 1.23 11.69
CA PHE A 230 -11.07 1.36 10.24
C PHE A 230 -10.87 -0.01 9.56
N ASP A 231 -11.92 -0.84 9.58
CA ASP A 231 -11.95 -2.16 8.96
C ASP A 231 -12.12 -2.10 7.43
N TYR A 232 -12.09 -3.28 6.78
CA TYR A 232 -12.27 -3.41 5.33
C TYR A 232 -13.56 -2.73 4.84
N GLN A 233 -14.69 -2.89 5.56
CA GLN A 233 -15.94 -2.25 5.19
C GLN A 233 -15.89 -0.73 5.35
N ALA A 234 -15.21 -0.23 6.39
CA ALA A 234 -15.04 1.20 6.60
C ALA A 234 -14.14 1.84 5.52
N LYS A 235 -13.20 1.08 4.96
CA LYS A 235 -12.30 1.56 3.87
C LYS A 235 -13.01 1.71 2.52
N TYR A 236 -13.97 0.84 2.19
CA TYR A 236 -14.50 0.73 0.83
C TYR A 236 -16.01 0.90 0.72
N THR A 237 -16.73 1.14 1.82
CA THR A 237 -18.16 1.43 1.79
C THR A 237 -18.39 2.92 2.02
N GLU A 238 -19.02 3.58 1.06
CA GLU A 238 -19.32 5.01 1.15
C GLU A 238 -20.13 5.33 2.42
N GLY A 239 -19.69 6.37 3.14
CA GLY A 239 -20.35 6.85 4.35
C GLY A 239 -19.87 6.23 5.67
N TYR A 240 -18.96 5.24 5.68
CA TYR A 240 -18.42 4.65 6.91
C TYR A 240 -17.13 5.33 7.42
N SER A 241 -16.50 6.14 6.60
CA SER A 241 -15.36 6.98 7.01
C SER A 241 -15.43 8.34 6.33
N ASP A 242 -14.91 9.35 6.99
CA ASP A 242 -14.66 10.67 6.42
C ASP A 242 -13.14 10.89 6.34
N GLU A 243 -12.64 11.43 5.23
CA GLU A 243 -11.23 11.72 5.02
C GLU A 243 -11.05 13.24 4.87
N ILE A 244 -10.37 13.84 5.83
CA ILE A 244 -10.15 15.29 5.93
C ILE A 244 -8.73 15.61 5.45
N THR A 245 -8.62 16.30 4.31
CA THR A 245 -7.33 16.70 3.72
C THR A 245 -7.35 18.19 3.37
N PRO A 246 -6.46 19.02 3.92
CA PRO A 246 -5.49 18.73 4.99
C PRO A 246 -6.17 18.41 6.32
N ALA A 247 -5.52 17.59 7.15
CA ALA A 247 -5.98 17.30 8.50
C ALA A 247 -5.90 18.55 9.39
N ASP A 248 -6.88 18.72 10.29
CA ASP A 248 -6.85 19.77 11.32
C ASP A 248 -6.04 19.29 12.53
N ILE A 249 -4.73 19.55 12.49
CA ILE A 249 -3.75 19.18 13.51
C ILE A 249 -2.79 20.32 13.79
N ALA A 250 -2.20 20.33 14.99
CA ALA A 250 -1.18 21.31 15.36
C ALA A 250 0.06 21.18 14.46
N PRO A 251 0.72 22.30 14.08
CA PRO A 251 1.88 22.28 13.20
C PRO A 251 3.01 21.36 13.70
N GLU A 252 3.23 21.28 15.00
CA GLU A 252 4.27 20.46 15.62
C GLU A 252 4.00 18.96 15.42
N ILE A 253 2.71 18.55 15.44
CA ILE A 253 2.30 17.18 15.14
C ILE A 253 2.50 16.87 13.66
N ALA A 254 2.16 17.82 12.77
CA ALA A 254 2.37 17.67 11.34
C ALA A 254 3.87 17.52 11.00
N GLU A 255 4.73 18.34 11.62
CA GLU A 255 6.18 18.26 11.45
C GLU A 255 6.74 16.90 11.92
N GLU A 256 6.25 16.41 13.06
CA GLU A 256 6.68 15.12 13.61
C GLU A 256 6.23 13.95 12.72
N LEU A 257 4.99 13.95 12.24
CA LEU A 257 4.48 12.98 11.27
C LEU A 257 5.31 12.98 9.98
N HIS A 258 5.60 14.14 9.43
CA HIS A 258 6.46 14.26 8.25
C HIS A 258 7.90 13.78 8.51
N ARG A 259 8.46 14.08 9.71
CA ARG A 259 9.78 13.57 10.11
C ARG A 259 9.81 12.04 10.14
N MET A 260 8.82 11.42 10.80
CA MET A 260 8.72 9.96 10.91
C MET A 260 8.45 9.32 9.54
N THR A 261 7.63 9.94 8.69
CA THR A 261 7.37 9.50 7.30
C THR A 261 8.67 9.45 6.48
N ARG A 262 9.51 10.49 6.56
CA ARG A 262 10.84 10.50 5.89
C ARG A 262 11.74 9.39 6.37
N ILE A 263 11.79 9.16 7.69
CA ILE A 263 12.61 8.10 8.27
C ILE A 263 12.12 6.74 7.79
N ALA A 264 10.81 6.47 7.85
CA ALA A 264 10.21 5.22 7.40
C ALA A 264 10.51 4.97 5.90
N TYR A 265 10.29 5.98 5.04
CA TYR A 265 10.58 5.91 3.61
C TYR A 265 12.04 5.55 3.32
N ARG A 266 12.99 6.19 4.00
CA ARG A 266 14.42 5.96 3.80
C ARG A 266 14.88 4.62 4.39
N ALA A 267 14.42 4.28 5.60
CA ALA A 267 14.79 3.04 6.28
C ALA A 267 14.33 1.81 5.48
N CYS A 268 13.11 1.84 4.95
CA CYS A 268 12.56 0.79 4.11
C CYS A 268 12.99 0.89 2.64
N ARG A 269 13.87 1.85 2.28
CA ARG A 269 14.39 2.06 0.92
C ARG A 269 13.29 2.24 -0.12
N CYS A 270 12.22 2.92 0.25
CA CYS A 270 11.08 3.15 -0.64
C CYS A 270 11.48 3.99 -1.88
N SER A 271 10.72 3.82 -2.95
CA SER A 271 10.78 4.60 -4.18
C SER A 271 9.37 4.85 -4.72
N GLY A 272 9.23 5.81 -5.63
CA GLY A 272 7.91 6.25 -6.09
C GLY A 272 7.09 6.91 -4.97
N VAL A 273 5.78 6.75 -5.05
CA VAL A 273 4.83 7.29 -4.05
C VAL A 273 4.45 6.23 -3.03
N VAL A 274 4.49 6.61 -1.75
CA VAL A 274 4.18 5.73 -0.61
C VAL A 274 3.27 6.48 0.36
N ARG A 275 2.36 5.78 1.03
CA ARG A 275 1.59 6.31 2.16
C ARG A 275 1.99 5.60 3.43
N VAL A 276 2.31 6.38 4.45
CA VAL A 276 2.65 5.90 5.79
C VAL A 276 1.52 6.26 6.73
N ASP A 277 0.97 5.27 7.42
CA ASP A 277 -0.20 5.43 8.27
C ASP A 277 0.19 5.41 9.75
N PHE A 278 -0.38 6.32 10.52
CA PHE A 278 -0.08 6.55 11.94
C PHE A 278 -1.35 6.66 12.78
N ILE A 279 -1.25 6.29 14.08
CA ILE A 279 -2.17 6.77 15.11
C ILE A 279 -1.49 7.88 15.89
N VAL A 280 -2.16 9.00 16.07
CA VAL A 280 -1.73 10.11 16.92
C VAL A 280 -2.54 10.08 18.21
N THR A 281 -1.87 9.85 19.35
CA THR A 281 -2.54 9.79 20.66
C THR A 281 -3.10 11.17 21.06
N PRO A 282 -3.99 11.25 22.09
CA PRO A 282 -4.49 12.53 22.60
C PRO A 282 -3.37 13.50 23.05
N GLU A 283 -2.23 12.96 23.48
CA GLU A 283 -1.04 13.73 23.88
C GLU A 283 -0.21 14.22 22.68
N GLY A 284 -0.65 13.93 21.44
CA GLY A 284 0.03 14.34 20.22
C GLY A 284 1.20 13.44 19.80
N LYS A 285 1.32 12.23 20.35
CA LYS A 285 2.40 11.30 20.03
C LYS A 285 2.02 10.37 18.88
N PRO A 286 2.70 10.42 17.72
CA PRO A 286 2.43 9.50 16.61
C PRO A 286 3.03 8.12 16.84
N TYR A 287 2.30 7.08 16.42
CA TYR A 287 2.73 5.68 16.35
C TYR A 287 2.54 5.16 14.92
N LEU A 288 3.57 4.57 14.34
CA LEU A 288 3.49 3.96 13.01
C LEU A 288 2.59 2.72 13.05
N ILE A 289 1.67 2.63 12.08
CA ILE A 289 0.83 1.44 11.86
C ILE A 289 1.40 0.57 10.75
N GLU A 290 1.51 1.15 9.54
CA GLU A 290 1.93 0.44 8.33
C GLU A 290 2.46 1.39 7.26
N ILE A 291 3.11 0.82 6.24
CA ILE A 291 3.61 1.52 5.06
C ILE A 291 2.96 0.89 3.84
N ASN A 292 2.22 1.68 3.07
CA ASN A 292 1.57 1.26 1.84
C ASN A 292 2.46 1.65 0.65
N SER A 293 3.12 0.68 0.04
CA SER A 293 4.06 0.90 -1.06
C SER A 293 3.39 1.08 -2.44
N ILE A 294 2.13 0.68 -2.56
CA ILE A 294 1.26 0.94 -3.71
C ILE A 294 -0.08 1.48 -3.20
N PRO A 295 -0.14 2.76 -2.80
CA PRO A 295 -1.37 3.33 -2.28
C PRO A 295 -2.45 3.44 -3.37
N GLY A 296 -3.73 3.41 -2.96
CA GLY A 296 -4.86 3.54 -3.86
C GLY A 296 -4.83 4.84 -4.65
N MET A 297 -5.22 4.76 -5.93
CA MET A 297 -5.21 5.86 -6.90
C MET A 297 -6.58 6.13 -7.53
N SER A 298 -7.65 5.54 -7.00
CA SER A 298 -9.01 5.87 -7.43
C SER A 298 -9.38 7.31 -7.02
N ALA A 299 -10.44 7.86 -7.59
CA ALA A 299 -10.87 9.25 -7.33
C ALA A 299 -11.12 9.54 -5.84
N GLY A 300 -11.58 8.51 -5.11
CA GLY A 300 -11.84 8.57 -3.67
C GLY A 300 -10.62 8.29 -2.80
N SER A 301 -9.49 7.86 -3.36
CA SER A 301 -8.31 7.47 -2.59
C SER A 301 -7.57 8.66 -1.98
N ILE A 302 -6.87 8.41 -0.86
CA ILE A 302 -6.18 9.43 -0.05
C ILE A 302 -5.09 10.15 -0.86
N VAL A 303 -4.18 9.43 -1.49
CA VAL A 303 -3.03 10.04 -2.19
C VAL A 303 -3.46 10.98 -3.32
N PRO A 304 -4.42 10.64 -4.20
CA PRO A 304 -4.96 11.60 -5.17
C PRO A 304 -5.60 12.85 -4.54
N LYS A 305 -6.25 12.73 -3.37
CA LYS A 305 -6.78 13.89 -2.63
C LYS A 305 -5.65 14.78 -2.12
N GLN A 306 -4.61 14.17 -1.54
CA GLN A 306 -3.42 14.86 -1.05
C GLN A 306 -2.66 15.57 -2.19
N ALA A 307 -2.46 14.91 -3.34
CA ALA A 307 -1.84 15.52 -4.51
C ALA A 307 -2.61 16.75 -4.98
N ARG A 308 -3.93 16.64 -5.13
CA ARG A 308 -4.79 17.79 -5.50
C ARG A 308 -4.71 18.92 -4.49
N ALA A 309 -4.68 18.63 -3.19
CA ALA A 309 -4.61 19.63 -2.14
C ALA A 309 -3.28 20.44 -2.17
N MET A 310 -2.20 19.86 -2.71
CA MET A 310 -0.94 20.59 -2.95
C MET A 310 -0.81 21.17 -4.37
N GLY A 311 -1.86 21.10 -5.21
CA GLY A 311 -1.88 21.62 -6.57
C GLY A 311 -1.21 20.72 -7.61
N MET A 312 -1.01 19.44 -7.32
CA MET A 312 -0.43 18.46 -8.24
C MET A 312 -1.53 17.58 -8.83
N SER A 313 -1.58 17.46 -10.15
CA SER A 313 -2.45 16.52 -10.84
C SER A 313 -1.89 15.08 -10.75
N LEU A 314 -2.77 14.09 -10.93
CA LEU A 314 -2.36 12.69 -10.96
C LEU A 314 -1.39 12.41 -12.13
N GLY A 315 -1.63 13.03 -13.30
CA GLY A 315 -0.75 12.91 -14.46
C GLY A 315 0.65 13.46 -14.19
N GLU A 316 0.76 14.66 -13.58
CA GLU A 316 2.05 15.24 -13.19
C GLU A 316 2.80 14.37 -12.19
N MET A 317 2.08 13.79 -11.21
CA MET A 317 2.69 12.88 -10.24
C MET A 317 3.29 11.64 -10.93
N PHE A 318 2.55 11.00 -11.83
CA PHE A 318 3.05 9.84 -12.54
C PHE A 318 4.12 10.18 -13.59
N ASP A 319 4.04 11.34 -14.24
CA ASP A 319 5.13 11.83 -15.12
C ASP A 319 6.47 11.92 -14.35
N LEU A 320 6.43 12.43 -13.11
CA LEU A 320 7.61 12.49 -12.24
C LEU A 320 8.13 11.11 -11.85
N ILE A 321 7.24 10.19 -11.45
CA ILE A 321 7.59 8.81 -11.06
C ILE A 321 8.21 8.07 -12.25
N ILE A 322 7.57 8.11 -13.43
CA ILE A 322 8.06 7.44 -14.64
C ILE A 322 9.43 8.01 -15.03
N ALA A 323 9.59 9.33 -15.02
CA ALA A 323 10.87 9.97 -15.37
C ALA A 323 12.02 9.60 -14.42
N ASP A 324 11.73 9.35 -13.13
CA ASP A 324 12.75 8.97 -12.13
C ASP A 324 13.10 7.49 -12.23
N THR A 325 12.10 6.61 -12.36
CA THR A 325 12.28 5.15 -12.27
C THR A 325 12.62 4.51 -13.62
N CYS A 326 12.24 5.11 -14.74
CA CYS A 326 12.59 4.61 -16.08
C CYS A 326 14.09 4.71 -16.41
N ARG A 327 14.87 5.43 -15.59
CA ARG A 327 16.33 5.64 -15.79
C ARG A 327 17.20 4.67 -14.98
N LYS A 328 16.59 3.86 -14.15
CA LYS A 328 17.28 2.84 -13.33
C LYS A 328 17.42 1.54 -14.10
#